data_7dc1ee8635e8ee24635842b4b4900ea6
#
_entry.id   7dc1ee8635e8ee24635842b4b4900ea6
#
_cell.length_a   1.000
_cell.length_b   1.000
_cell.length_c   1.000
_cell.angle_alpha   90.00
_cell.angle_beta   90.00
_cell.angle_gamma   90.00
#
_symmetry.space_group_name_H-M   'P 1'
#
loop_
_entity.id
_entity.type
_entity.pdbx_description
1 polymer ?
#
loop_
_entity_poly.entity_id
_entity_poly.type
_entity_poly.pdbx_seq_one_letter_code
_entity_poly.pdbx_strand_id
1 'polypeptide(L)'
;MNRTVLRTVEILEIISKHGEISLADLVKITGYPKTSVYDILHALEERAMIYRCTDKVCYGIGFRAYAIGRSYSKNSDLLSNSYQCMKALAEDIGKAVLLGKIDGEKVFSILQKCEPKHPVVMT
;
A
#
# COMPACT_ATOMS: atom_id res chain seq x y z
N MET A 1 -3.18 24.97 4.41
CA MET A 1 -2.73 23.55 4.31
C MET A 1 -3.21 22.78 5.53
N ASN A 2 -3.86 21.64 5.35
CA ASN A 2 -4.37 20.85 6.46
C ASN A 2 -3.30 19.87 6.97
N ARG A 3 -2.66 20.24 8.06
CA ARG A 3 -1.57 19.45 8.66
C ARG A 3 -2.01 18.05 9.08
N THR A 4 -3.21 17.95 9.69
CA THR A 4 -3.72 16.66 10.16
C THR A 4 -3.97 15.69 9.01
N VAL A 5 -4.51 16.16 7.90
CA VAL A 5 -4.75 15.32 6.73
C VAL A 5 -3.43 14.84 6.13
N LEU A 6 -2.43 15.72 6.02
CA LEU A 6 -1.11 15.34 5.52
C LEU A 6 -0.44 14.30 6.41
N ARG A 7 -0.52 14.48 7.72
CA ARG A 7 -0.01 13.49 8.68
C ARG A 7 -0.73 12.16 8.57
N THR A 8 -2.04 12.20 8.34
CA THR A 8 -2.85 10.99 8.18
C THR A 8 -2.41 10.19 6.95
N VAL A 9 -2.21 10.85 5.82
CA VAL A 9 -1.73 10.21 4.60
C VAL A 9 -0.35 9.59 4.82
N GLU A 10 0.55 10.33 5.46
CA GLU A 10 1.90 9.84 5.76
C GLU A 10 1.86 8.59 6.65
N ILE A 11 1.02 8.60 7.68
CA ILE A 11 0.88 7.45 8.58
C ILE A 11 0.36 6.23 7.82
N LEU A 12 -0.64 6.41 6.95
CA LEU A 12 -1.13 5.31 6.12
C LEU A 12 -0.04 4.74 5.22
N GLU A 13 0.78 5.60 4.63
CA GLU A 13 1.89 5.15 3.78
C GLU A 13 2.92 4.35 4.57
N ILE A 14 3.24 4.79 5.78
CA ILE A 14 4.20 4.08 6.65
C ILE A 14 3.65 2.71 7.04
N ILE A 15 2.38 2.65 7.45
CA ILE A 15 1.73 1.37 7.81
C ILE A 15 1.77 0.41 6.62
N SER A 16 1.46 0.93 5.44
CA SER A 16 1.45 0.13 4.21
C SER A 16 2.83 -0.49 3.93
N LYS A 17 3.90 0.27 4.12
CA LYS A 17 5.27 -0.21 3.91
C LYS A 17 5.67 -1.31 4.88
N HIS A 18 5.23 -1.21 6.13
CA HIS A 18 5.64 -2.15 7.18
C HIS A 18 4.74 -3.37 7.30
N GLY A 19 3.57 -3.35 6.67
CA GLY A 19 2.57 -4.39 6.88
C GLY A 19 1.83 -4.22 8.19
N GLU A 20 2.52 -4.38 9.31
CA GLU A 20 2.01 -4.08 10.65
C GLU A 20 3.08 -3.30 11.42
N ILE A 21 2.66 -2.31 12.19
CA ILE A 21 3.59 -1.43 12.91
C ILE A 21 2.96 -0.98 14.22
N SER A 22 3.78 -0.83 15.27
CA SER A 22 3.32 -0.38 16.57
C SER A 22 3.15 1.14 16.63
N LEU A 23 2.32 1.60 17.58
CA LEU A 23 2.19 3.03 17.87
C LEU A 23 3.55 3.65 18.21
N ALA A 24 4.34 2.96 19.02
CA ALA A 24 5.66 3.44 19.43
C ALA A 24 6.58 3.68 18.23
N ASP A 25 6.58 2.74 17.28
CA ASP A 25 7.41 2.86 16.07
C ASP A 25 6.91 3.98 15.15
N LEU A 26 5.60 4.16 15.05
CA LEU A 26 5.02 5.27 14.27
C LEU A 26 5.44 6.63 14.84
N VAL A 27 5.37 6.77 16.17
CA VAL A 27 5.83 8.00 16.83
C VAL A 27 7.31 8.24 16.58
N LYS A 28 8.10 7.18 16.67
CA LYS A 28 9.55 7.27 16.46
C LYS A 28 9.91 7.68 15.03
N ILE A 29 9.25 7.08 14.03
CA ILE A 29 9.50 7.35 12.62
C ILE A 29 9.04 8.75 12.24
N THR A 30 7.84 9.16 12.68
CA THR A 30 7.25 10.45 12.28
C THR A 30 7.78 11.62 13.09
N GLY A 31 8.16 11.38 14.35
CA GLY A 31 8.52 12.45 15.28
C GLY A 31 7.32 13.26 15.76
N TYR A 32 6.11 12.85 15.44
CA TYR A 32 4.89 13.54 15.85
C TYR A 32 4.54 13.22 17.31
N PRO A 33 3.84 14.13 17.99
CA PRO A 33 3.38 13.84 19.36
C PRO A 33 2.55 12.57 19.41
N LYS A 34 2.77 11.77 20.44
CA LYS A 34 2.04 10.49 20.61
C LYS A 34 0.53 10.67 20.59
N THR A 35 0.02 11.74 21.25
CA THR A 35 -1.41 12.03 21.28
C THR A 35 -1.97 12.28 19.89
N SER A 36 -1.24 13.02 19.05
CA SER A 36 -1.66 13.28 17.67
C SER A 36 -1.73 12.00 16.85
N VAL A 37 -0.69 11.16 16.96
CA VAL A 37 -0.65 9.88 16.24
C VAL A 37 -1.78 8.98 16.71
N TYR A 38 -1.98 8.89 18.02
CA TYR A 38 -3.05 8.07 18.58
C TYR A 38 -4.43 8.51 18.09
N ASP A 39 -4.70 9.82 18.07
CA ASP A 39 -5.98 10.36 17.62
C ASP A 39 -6.24 10.05 16.15
N ILE A 40 -5.20 10.16 15.32
CA ILE A 40 -5.29 9.81 13.89
C ILE A 40 -5.58 8.33 13.73
N LEU A 41 -4.86 7.47 14.44
CA LEU A 41 -5.06 6.01 14.37
C LEU A 41 -6.46 5.62 14.82
N HIS A 42 -6.95 6.25 15.88
CA HIS A 42 -8.29 5.97 16.38
C HIS A 42 -9.36 6.32 15.34
N ALA A 43 -9.23 7.48 14.70
CA ALA A 43 -10.16 7.90 13.65
C ALA A 43 -10.10 6.97 12.44
N LEU A 44 -8.91 6.54 12.04
CA LEU A 44 -8.75 5.61 10.91
C LEU A 44 -9.34 4.23 11.24
N GLU A 45 -9.16 3.77 12.46
CA GLU A 45 -9.71 2.49 12.91
C GLU A 45 -11.25 2.52 12.90
N GLU A 46 -11.85 3.61 13.34
CA GLU A 46 -13.30 3.80 13.31
C GLU A 46 -13.90 3.58 11.93
N ARG A 47 -13.18 4.00 10.89
CA ARG A 47 -13.66 3.89 9.52
C ARG A 47 -13.09 2.68 8.79
N ALA A 48 -12.45 1.75 9.51
CA ALA A 48 -11.85 0.53 8.96
C ALA A 48 -10.80 0.79 7.88
N MET A 49 -10.20 1.99 7.90
CA MET A 49 -9.05 2.30 7.04
C MET A 49 -7.79 1.58 7.52
N ILE A 50 -7.71 1.32 8.81
CA ILE A 50 -6.71 0.48 9.43
C ILE A 50 -7.40 -0.48 10.39
N TYR A 51 -6.70 -1.57 10.73
CA TYR A 51 -7.14 -2.48 11.79
C TYR A 51 -6.12 -2.45 12.92
N ARG A 52 -6.57 -2.77 14.11
CA ARG A 52 -5.71 -2.94 15.28
C ARG A 52 -5.48 -4.42 15.52
N CYS A 53 -4.23 -4.79 15.79
CA CYS A 53 -3.89 -6.18 16.09
C CYS A 53 -4.57 -6.63 17.39
N THR A 54 -4.97 -7.90 17.47
CA THR A 54 -5.68 -8.44 18.63
C THR A 54 -4.75 -8.87 19.74
N ASP A 55 -3.54 -9.30 19.41
CA ASP A 55 -2.59 -9.89 20.36
C ASP A 55 -1.49 -8.93 20.82
N LYS A 56 -1.32 -7.81 20.14
CA LYS A 56 -0.30 -6.80 20.45
C LYS A 56 -0.74 -5.43 19.99
N VAL A 57 -0.10 -4.37 20.47
CA VAL A 57 -0.45 -3.01 20.10
C VAL A 57 0.22 -2.67 18.77
N CYS A 58 -0.41 -3.08 17.68
CA CYS A 58 0.05 -2.77 16.33
C CYS A 58 -1.14 -2.50 15.41
N TYR A 59 -0.85 -1.94 14.23
CA TYR A 59 -1.85 -1.52 13.25
C TYR A 59 -1.43 -1.95 11.86
N GLY A 60 -2.41 -2.33 11.04
CA GLY A 60 -2.22 -2.66 9.64
C GLY A 60 -3.28 -2.00 8.78
N ILE A 61 -3.11 -2.04 7.47
CA ILE A 61 -4.07 -1.45 6.53
C ILE A 61 -5.38 -2.26 6.55
N GLY A 62 -6.50 -1.55 6.71
CA GLY A 62 -7.81 -2.15 6.82
C GLY A 62 -8.50 -2.33 5.47
N PHE A 63 -9.61 -3.07 5.47
CA PHE A 63 -10.29 -3.44 4.24
C PHE A 63 -10.87 -2.24 3.47
N ARG A 64 -11.22 -1.16 4.16
CA ARG A 64 -11.79 0.01 3.50
C ARG A 64 -10.75 0.74 2.64
N ALA A 65 -9.49 0.75 3.10
CA ALA A 65 -8.40 1.30 2.29
C ALA A 65 -8.22 0.49 1.00
N TYR A 66 -8.32 -0.84 1.10
CA TYR A 66 -8.31 -1.71 -0.09
C TYR A 66 -9.46 -1.37 -1.04
N ALA A 67 -10.67 -1.21 -0.50
CA ALA A 67 -11.85 -0.89 -1.31
C ALA A 67 -11.69 0.44 -2.07
N ILE A 68 -11.12 1.45 -1.40
CA ILE A 68 -10.83 2.73 -2.03
C ILE A 68 -9.76 2.57 -3.10
N GLY A 69 -8.66 1.88 -2.79
CA GLY A 69 -7.57 1.65 -3.74
C GLY A 69 -8.00 0.86 -4.96
N ARG A 70 -8.96 -0.06 -4.80
CA ARG A 70 -9.49 -0.85 -5.90
C ARG A 70 -10.18 0.01 -6.96
N SER A 71 -10.74 1.13 -6.55
CA SER A 71 -11.34 2.09 -7.48
C SER A 71 -10.33 2.60 -8.50
N TYR A 72 -9.07 2.78 -8.08
CA TYR A 72 -8.01 3.19 -9.00
C TYR A 72 -7.82 2.16 -10.11
N SER A 73 -7.72 0.88 -9.77
CA SER A 73 -7.50 -0.17 -10.78
C SER A 73 -8.71 -0.32 -11.72
N LYS A 74 -9.93 -0.15 -11.20
CA LYS A 74 -11.16 -0.24 -12.01
C LYS A 74 -11.26 0.88 -13.03
N ASN A 75 -10.76 2.06 -12.71
CA ASN A 75 -10.91 3.25 -13.55
C ASN A 75 -9.63 3.61 -14.31
N SER A 76 -8.59 2.81 -14.21
CA SER A 76 -7.31 3.06 -14.89
C SER A 76 -7.27 2.32 -16.22
N ASP A 77 -7.27 3.08 -17.31
CA ASP A 77 -7.09 2.52 -18.66
C ASP A 77 -5.71 1.89 -18.81
N LEU A 78 -4.71 2.48 -18.16
CA LEU A 78 -3.35 1.96 -18.19
C LEU A 78 -3.30 0.53 -17.64
N LEU A 79 -3.92 0.29 -16.48
CA LEU A 79 -3.92 -1.04 -15.87
C LEU A 79 -4.73 -2.04 -16.70
N SER A 80 -5.92 -1.65 -17.19
CA SER A 80 -6.74 -2.52 -18.02
C SER A 80 -6.05 -2.89 -19.31
N ASN A 81 -5.47 -1.90 -19.99
CA ASN A 81 -4.86 -2.10 -21.31
C ASN A 81 -3.52 -2.84 -21.22
N SER A 82 -2.78 -2.66 -20.13
CA SER A 82 -1.48 -3.30 -19.97
C SER A 82 -1.56 -4.76 -19.53
N TYR A 83 -2.68 -5.17 -18.91
CA TYR A 83 -2.79 -6.49 -18.29
C TYR A 83 -2.51 -7.63 -19.28
N GLN A 84 -3.17 -7.62 -20.44
CA GLN A 84 -3.01 -8.70 -21.43
C GLN A 84 -1.59 -8.77 -21.98
N CYS A 85 -0.98 -7.61 -22.24
CA CYS A 85 0.39 -7.55 -22.71
C CYS A 85 1.37 -8.08 -21.67
N MET A 86 1.18 -7.71 -20.42
CA MET A 86 2.03 -8.15 -19.31
C MET A 86 1.90 -9.66 -19.09
N LYS A 87 0.67 -10.17 -19.15
CA LYS A 87 0.41 -11.60 -18.99
C LYS A 87 1.07 -12.41 -20.09
N ALA A 88 0.92 -11.99 -21.33
CA ALA A 88 1.54 -12.65 -22.47
C ALA A 88 3.06 -12.63 -22.36
N LEU A 89 3.65 -11.50 -21.97
CA LEU A 89 5.09 -11.38 -21.79
C LEU A 89 5.58 -12.29 -20.65
N ALA A 90 4.87 -12.35 -19.55
CA ALA A 90 5.24 -13.19 -18.41
C ALA A 90 5.27 -14.67 -18.82
N GLU A 91 4.27 -15.12 -19.59
CA GLU A 91 4.25 -16.49 -20.09
C GLU A 91 5.40 -16.77 -21.06
N ASP A 92 5.71 -15.80 -21.92
CA ASP A 92 6.76 -15.92 -22.94
C ASP A 92 8.15 -16.08 -22.32
N ILE A 93 8.48 -15.26 -21.34
CA ILE A 93 9.80 -15.26 -20.71
C ILE A 93 9.91 -16.16 -19.48
N GLY A 94 8.77 -16.67 -18.97
CA GLY A 94 8.73 -17.51 -17.77
C GLY A 94 9.11 -16.80 -16.50
N LYS A 95 8.91 -15.48 -16.45
CA LYS A 95 9.25 -14.62 -15.28
C LYS A 95 8.13 -13.66 -14.99
N ALA A 96 8.11 -13.15 -13.76
CA ALA A 96 7.16 -12.11 -13.36
C ALA A 96 7.43 -10.81 -14.12
N VAL A 97 6.35 -10.13 -14.51
CA VAL A 97 6.38 -8.80 -15.13
C VAL A 97 5.67 -7.82 -14.23
N LEU A 98 6.31 -6.69 -13.97
CA LEU A 98 5.81 -5.67 -13.05
C LEU A 98 5.57 -4.37 -13.81
N LEU A 99 4.45 -3.71 -13.50
CA LEU A 99 4.19 -2.35 -13.94
C LEU A 99 4.32 -1.45 -12.72
N GLY A 100 5.21 -0.46 -12.81
CA GLY A 100 5.42 0.48 -11.72
C GLY A 100 5.26 1.90 -12.17
N LYS A 101 5.09 2.79 -11.20
CA LYS A 101 5.00 4.23 -11.42
C LYS A 101 5.96 4.94 -10.49
N ILE A 102 6.66 5.95 -11.01
CA ILE A 102 7.50 6.84 -10.22
C ILE A 102 6.76 8.18 -10.14
N ASP A 103 6.49 8.66 -8.94
CA ASP A 103 5.84 9.94 -8.75
C ASP A 103 6.87 11.07 -8.69
N GLY A 104 6.38 12.32 -8.52
CA GLY A 104 7.25 13.52 -8.51
C GLY A 104 8.25 13.56 -7.36
N GLU A 105 8.08 12.74 -6.35
CA GLU A 105 9.00 12.60 -5.22
C GLU A 105 9.94 11.40 -5.38
N LYS A 106 9.93 10.78 -6.56
CA LYS A 106 10.73 9.61 -6.91
C LYS A 106 10.38 8.37 -6.09
N VAL A 107 9.16 8.30 -5.58
CA VAL A 107 8.65 7.10 -4.93
C VAL A 107 8.16 6.14 -6.02
N PHE A 108 8.73 4.94 -6.02
CA PHE A 108 8.34 3.89 -6.96
C PHE A 108 7.21 3.06 -6.35
N SER A 109 6.11 2.96 -7.07
CA SER A 109 4.96 2.15 -6.65
C SER A 109 4.66 1.11 -7.70
N ILE A 110 4.50 -0.15 -7.28
CA ILE A 110 4.12 -1.24 -8.16
C ILE A 110 2.59 -1.22 -8.28
N LEU A 111 2.11 -1.02 -9.51
CA LEU A 111 0.68 -0.94 -9.79
C LEU A 111 0.08 -2.28 -10.18
N GLN A 112 0.87 -3.14 -10.80
CA GLN A 112 0.38 -4.43 -11.30
C GLN A 112 1.52 -5.40 -11.44
N LYS A 113 1.24 -6.68 -11.18
CA LYS A 113 2.19 -7.78 -11.30
C LYS A 113 1.50 -8.94 -12.02
N CYS A 114 2.18 -9.50 -13.01
CA CYS A 114 1.72 -10.72 -13.69
C CYS A 114 2.79 -11.79 -13.56
N GLU A 115 2.38 -12.97 -13.09
CA GLU A 115 3.28 -14.10 -12.93
C GLU A 115 2.97 -15.16 -13.98
N PRO A 116 3.98 -15.88 -14.47
CA PRO A 116 3.75 -16.96 -15.43
C PRO A 116 3.15 -18.18 -14.74
N LYS A 117 2.36 -18.96 -15.47
CA LYS A 117 1.85 -20.25 -14.97
C LYS A 117 2.97 -21.26 -14.77
N HIS A 118 4.00 -21.19 -15.63
CA HIS A 118 5.14 -22.09 -15.62
C HIS A 118 6.42 -21.26 -15.56
N PRO A 119 6.83 -20.83 -14.35
CA PRO A 119 8.03 -20.00 -14.23
C PRO A 119 9.29 -20.77 -14.59
N VAL A 120 10.24 -20.06 -15.20
CA VAL A 120 11.57 -20.60 -15.45
C VAL A 120 12.35 -20.56 -14.14
N VAL A 121 12.74 -21.74 -13.65
CA VAL A 121 13.55 -21.84 -12.44
C VAL A 121 15.02 -21.69 -12.84
N MET A 122 15.64 -20.62 -12.33
CA MET A 122 17.07 -20.41 -12.50
C MET A 122 17.81 -21.08 -11.36
N THR A 123 18.59 -22.08 -11.69
CA THR A 123 19.47 -22.77 -10.71
C THR A 123 20.88 -22.21 -10.77
#